data_5bffb6b1e68843b7e94dede774a4cc5d
#
_entry.id   5bffb6b1e68843b7e94dede774a4cc5d
#
_cell.length_a   1.000
_cell.length_b   1.000
_cell.length_c   1.000
_cell.angle_alpha   90.00
_cell.angle_beta   90.00
_cell.angle_gamma   90.00
#
_symmetry.space_group_name_H-M   'P 1'
#
loop_
_entity.id
_entity.type
_entity.pdbx_description
1 polymer ?
#
loop_
_entity_poly.entity_id
_entity_poly.type
_entity_poly.pdbx_seq_one_letter_code
_entity_poly.pdbx_strand_id
1 'polypeptide(L)'
;MRKYLFLVCVLGLAFQSFAQEKKASQKNGAVITWEKKTHDFGNIVQGDKVDHTFYFTNTGNEPLIITNVQVSCGCTTPKGWPRDPIPPGAQGEITVSFNSAGKMGMQNKPVTLVTNAVNPDGNTITFTTNVLDKKPQ
;
A
#
# COMPACT_ATOMS: atom_id res chain seq x y z
N MET A 1 11.05 68.85 44.91
CA MET A 1 12.16 68.22 44.22
C MET A 1 11.68 66.89 43.70
N ARG A 2 11.61 66.79 42.44
CA ARG A 2 10.79 65.79 41.69
C ARG A 2 11.64 64.59 41.37
N LYS A 3 11.23 63.47 41.89
CA LYS A 3 11.84 62.16 41.57
C LYS A 3 11.01 61.49 40.46
N TYR A 4 11.58 61.41 39.27
CA TYR A 4 10.98 60.66 38.20
C TYR A 4 11.36 59.20 38.32
N LEU A 5 10.36 58.37 38.56
CA LEU A 5 10.49 56.92 38.56
C LEU A 5 10.24 56.41 37.14
N PHE A 6 11.32 56.02 36.48
CA PHE A 6 11.22 55.35 35.18
C PHE A 6 10.81 53.92 35.38
N LEU A 7 9.57 53.62 35.03
CA LEU A 7 9.05 52.27 34.94
C LEU A 7 9.45 51.69 33.57
N VAL A 8 10.46 50.85 33.56
CA VAL A 8 10.85 50.11 32.35
C VAL A 8 9.92 48.94 32.21
N CYS A 9 8.92 49.04 31.33
CA CYS A 9 8.13 47.91 30.86
C CYS A 9 8.96 47.08 29.90
N VAL A 10 9.51 45.98 30.39
CA VAL A 10 10.08 44.94 29.54
C VAL A 10 8.93 44.19 28.91
N LEU A 11 8.60 44.52 27.65
CA LEU A 11 7.71 43.71 26.83
C LEU A 11 8.45 42.43 26.44
N GLY A 12 8.13 41.37 27.16
CA GLY A 12 8.49 40.02 26.75
C GLY A 12 7.68 39.61 25.51
N LEU A 13 8.30 39.71 24.34
CA LEU A 13 7.77 39.11 23.13
C LEU A 13 7.88 37.56 23.25
N ALA A 14 6.80 36.96 23.71
CA ALA A 14 6.63 35.51 23.60
C ALA A 14 6.43 35.19 22.12
N PHE A 15 7.51 34.71 21.46
CA PHE A 15 7.40 34.05 20.18
C PHE A 15 6.65 32.73 20.41
N GLN A 16 5.33 32.76 20.23
CA GLN A 16 4.57 31.53 20.04
C GLN A 16 4.88 31.02 18.64
N SER A 17 5.82 30.09 18.59
CA SER A 17 6.02 29.26 17.41
C SER A 17 4.76 28.41 17.25
N PHE A 18 3.82 28.88 16.47
CA PHE A 18 2.77 28.01 15.92
C PHE A 18 3.47 27.04 14.97
N ALA A 19 3.78 25.87 15.48
CA ALA A 19 4.02 24.73 14.62
C ALA A 19 2.72 24.50 13.84
N GLN A 20 2.68 25.01 12.61
CA GLN A 20 1.66 24.60 11.64
C GLN A 20 1.95 23.14 11.32
N GLU A 21 1.27 22.26 12.04
CA GLU A 21 1.09 20.90 11.55
C GLU A 21 0.47 21.02 10.16
N LYS A 22 1.27 20.71 9.16
CA LYS A 22 0.81 20.53 7.79
C LYS A 22 -0.18 19.36 7.84
N LYS A 23 -1.45 19.66 8.03
CA LYS A 23 -2.55 18.72 7.92
C LYS A 23 -2.47 18.20 6.48
N ALA A 24 -1.91 17.00 6.31
CA ALA A 24 -1.89 16.33 5.03
C ALA A 24 -3.33 16.36 4.50
N SER A 25 -3.51 16.88 3.29
CA SER A 25 -4.79 16.94 2.62
C SER A 25 -5.34 15.52 2.50
N GLN A 26 -6.19 15.13 3.44
CA GLN A 26 -6.85 13.85 3.44
C GLN A 26 -7.80 13.85 2.24
N LYS A 27 -7.49 13.05 1.22
CA LYS A 27 -8.43 12.82 0.14
C LYS A 27 -9.70 12.22 0.75
N ASN A 28 -10.84 12.84 0.45
CA ASN A 28 -12.13 12.29 0.86
C ASN A 28 -12.38 10.99 0.08
N GLY A 29 -12.53 9.89 0.80
CA GLY A 29 -12.77 8.56 0.24
C GLY A 29 -11.90 7.49 0.87
N ALA A 30 -12.04 6.28 0.39
CA ALA A 30 -11.16 5.17 0.75
C ALA A 30 -9.81 5.32 0.03
N VAL A 31 -8.72 5.02 0.73
CA VAL A 31 -7.35 5.08 0.19
C VAL A 31 -6.64 3.78 0.56
N ILE A 32 -6.04 3.13 -0.43
CA ILE A 32 -5.21 1.95 -0.20
C ILE A 32 -3.75 2.35 -0.09
N THR A 33 -3.13 2.04 1.04
CA THR A 33 -1.69 2.18 1.23
C THR A 33 -1.09 0.81 1.48
N TRP A 34 -0.28 0.35 0.56
CA TRP A 34 0.40 -0.93 0.64
C TRP A 34 1.66 -0.85 1.49
N GLU A 35 1.93 -1.89 2.25
CA GLU A 35 3.22 -2.07 2.90
C GLU A 35 4.32 -2.24 1.86
N LYS A 36 4.08 -3.10 0.86
CA LYS A 36 4.88 -3.25 -0.36
C LYS A 36 3.96 -3.55 -1.53
N LYS A 37 4.12 -2.84 -2.63
CA LYS A 37 3.35 -3.05 -3.86
C LYS A 37 3.96 -4.09 -4.79
N THR A 38 5.20 -4.46 -4.55
CA THR A 38 5.96 -5.39 -5.38
C THR A 38 6.58 -6.47 -4.52
N HIS A 39 6.64 -7.68 -5.07
CA HIS A 39 7.32 -8.81 -4.47
C HIS A 39 8.14 -9.56 -5.52
N ASP A 40 9.38 -9.90 -5.19
CA ASP A 40 10.24 -10.72 -6.03
C ASP A 40 10.43 -12.09 -5.38
N PHE A 41 9.95 -13.13 -6.05
CA PHE A 41 10.17 -14.51 -5.61
C PHE A 41 11.59 -15.02 -5.89
N GLY A 42 12.38 -14.27 -6.65
CA GLY A 42 13.68 -14.70 -7.10
C GLY A 42 13.62 -15.83 -8.13
N ASN A 43 14.60 -16.72 -8.11
CA ASN A 43 14.65 -17.87 -8.98
C ASN A 43 13.78 -19.01 -8.44
N ILE A 44 12.89 -19.49 -9.28
CA ILE A 44 12.08 -20.69 -9.03
C ILE A 44 12.27 -21.67 -10.19
N VAL A 45 11.93 -22.92 -9.99
CA VAL A 45 12.03 -23.97 -11.02
C VAL A 45 10.67 -24.15 -11.69
N GLN A 46 10.67 -24.36 -13.00
CA GLN A 46 9.46 -24.62 -13.77
C GLN A 46 8.61 -25.74 -13.11
N GLY A 47 7.35 -25.44 -12.87
CA GLY A 47 6.40 -26.30 -12.16
C GLY A 47 6.22 -25.94 -10.68
N ASP A 48 7.09 -25.09 -10.10
CA ASP A 48 6.91 -24.62 -8.73
C ASP A 48 5.65 -23.76 -8.61
N LYS A 49 4.99 -23.89 -7.46
CA LYS A 49 3.90 -23.01 -7.04
C LYS A 49 4.36 -22.18 -5.87
N VAL A 50 4.19 -20.87 -5.97
CA VAL A 50 4.60 -19.92 -4.94
C VAL A 50 3.44 -18.99 -4.57
N ASP A 51 3.39 -18.62 -3.31
CA ASP A 51 2.36 -17.76 -2.76
C ASP A 51 3.01 -16.55 -2.09
N HIS A 52 2.34 -15.41 -2.15
CA HIS A 52 2.72 -14.24 -1.39
C HIS A 52 1.48 -13.49 -0.91
N THR A 53 1.56 -12.97 0.32
CA THR A 53 0.52 -12.14 0.90
C THR A 53 0.96 -10.69 0.92
N PHE A 54 0.18 -9.84 0.28
CA PHE A 54 0.36 -8.39 0.28
C PHE A 54 -0.52 -7.78 1.36
N TYR A 55 0.05 -6.91 2.18
CA TYR A 55 -0.66 -6.21 3.27
C TYR A 55 -0.90 -4.76 2.91
N PHE A 56 -2.07 -4.27 3.26
CA PHE A 56 -2.45 -2.88 3.05
C PHE A 56 -3.23 -2.32 4.23
N THR A 57 -3.31 -0.99 4.28
CA THR A 57 -4.13 -0.25 5.23
C THR A 57 -5.05 0.69 4.48
N ASN A 58 -6.31 0.77 4.90
CA ASN A 58 -7.18 1.85 4.46
C ASN A 58 -6.80 3.13 5.20
N THR A 59 -6.06 3.98 4.53
CA THR A 59 -5.60 5.28 5.07
C THR A 59 -6.52 6.44 4.73
N GLY A 60 -7.66 6.14 4.11
CA GLY A 60 -8.70 7.12 3.80
C GLY A 60 -9.63 7.39 4.99
N ASN A 61 -10.71 8.09 4.71
CA ASN A 61 -11.73 8.44 5.69
C ASN A 61 -13.10 7.78 5.42
N GLU A 62 -13.17 6.88 4.44
CA GLU A 62 -14.36 6.08 4.13
C GLU A 62 -14.02 4.60 4.06
N PRO A 63 -14.99 3.69 4.26
CA PRO A 63 -14.76 2.26 4.12
C PRO A 63 -14.24 1.88 2.72
N LEU A 64 -13.22 1.02 2.70
CA LEU A 64 -12.69 0.46 1.45
C LEU A 64 -13.45 -0.81 1.09
N ILE A 65 -13.93 -0.87 -0.15
CA ILE A 65 -14.64 -2.02 -0.70
C ILE A 65 -13.86 -2.58 -1.87
N ILE A 66 -13.46 -3.84 -1.80
CA ILE A 66 -12.81 -4.58 -2.88
C ILE A 66 -13.87 -5.48 -3.52
N THR A 67 -14.21 -5.21 -4.77
CA THR A 67 -15.26 -5.97 -5.48
C THR A 67 -14.70 -7.09 -6.34
N ASN A 68 -13.46 -6.95 -6.80
CA ASN A 68 -12.81 -7.97 -7.62
C ASN A 68 -11.28 -7.85 -7.56
N VAL A 69 -10.61 -8.93 -7.90
CA VAL A 69 -9.16 -8.98 -8.11
C VAL A 69 -8.90 -9.64 -9.46
N GLN A 70 -8.30 -8.90 -10.37
CA GLN A 70 -8.04 -9.31 -11.74
C GLN A 70 -6.56 -9.63 -11.94
N VAL A 71 -6.29 -10.67 -12.71
CA VAL A 71 -4.96 -11.15 -13.04
C VAL A 71 -4.77 -11.22 -14.55
N SER A 72 -3.50 -11.12 -15.00
CA SER A 72 -3.16 -11.11 -16.43
C SER A 72 -3.10 -12.49 -17.08
N CYS A 73 -3.05 -13.57 -16.29
CA CYS A 73 -3.04 -14.93 -16.82
C CYS A 73 -3.66 -15.93 -15.84
N GLY A 74 -4.08 -17.08 -16.34
CA GLY A 74 -4.57 -18.20 -15.52
C GLY A 74 -3.51 -18.85 -14.62
N CYS A 75 -2.23 -18.49 -14.78
CA CYS A 75 -1.12 -18.95 -13.94
C CYS A 75 -1.07 -18.25 -12.59
N THR A 76 -1.79 -17.14 -12.43
CA THR A 76 -1.89 -16.35 -11.22
C THR A 76 -3.30 -16.48 -10.66
N THR A 77 -3.41 -16.83 -9.38
CA THR A 77 -4.71 -17.01 -8.73
C THR A 77 -4.75 -16.17 -7.46
N PRO A 78 -5.68 -15.22 -7.36
CA PRO A 78 -5.98 -14.58 -6.08
C PRO A 78 -6.63 -15.63 -5.17
N LYS A 79 -6.01 -15.94 -4.04
CA LYS A 79 -6.53 -16.95 -3.09
C LYS A 79 -7.52 -16.40 -2.09
N GLY A 80 -7.47 -15.12 -1.85
CA GLY A 80 -8.39 -14.50 -0.90
C GLY A 80 -8.14 -13.01 -0.81
N TRP A 81 -9.23 -12.29 -0.66
CA TRP A 81 -9.24 -10.87 -0.32
C TRP A 81 -10.46 -10.59 0.54
N PRO A 82 -10.42 -9.51 1.35
CA PRO A 82 -11.56 -9.16 2.21
C PRO A 82 -12.83 -8.92 1.36
N ARG A 83 -13.92 -9.53 1.78
CA ARG A 83 -15.24 -9.36 1.15
C ARG A 83 -16.07 -8.29 1.87
N ASP A 84 -15.77 -8.07 3.14
CA ASP A 84 -16.42 -7.06 3.94
C ASP A 84 -15.72 -5.70 3.77
N PRO A 85 -16.45 -4.58 3.92
CA PRO A 85 -15.84 -3.26 3.92
C PRO A 85 -14.76 -3.13 4.99
N ILE A 86 -13.65 -2.52 4.61
CA ILE A 86 -12.50 -2.30 5.50
C ILE A 86 -12.59 -0.88 6.04
N PRO A 87 -12.84 -0.71 7.36
CA PRO A 87 -12.98 0.62 7.95
C PRO A 87 -11.72 1.48 7.78
N PRO A 88 -11.85 2.81 7.84
CA PRO A 88 -10.69 3.70 7.91
C PRO A 88 -9.72 3.31 9.03
N GLY A 89 -8.43 3.22 8.70
CA GLY A 89 -7.37 2.82 9.62
C GLY A 89 -7.19 1.31 9.79
N ALA A 90 -8.10 0.49 9.28
CA ALA A 90 -7.98 -0.96 9.35
C ALA A 90 -7.06 -1.52 8.27
N GLN A 91 -6.46 -2.66 8.58
CA GLN A 91 -5.59 -3.40 7.68
C GLN A 91 -6.35 -4.52 6.98
N GLY A 92 -5.86 -4.87 5.78
CA GLY A 92 -6.31 -6.02 5.04
C GLY A 92 -5.14 -6.70 4.35
N GLU A 93 -5.42 -7.85 3.75
CA GLU A 93 -4.42 -8.64 3.04
C GLU A 93 -5.00 -9.28 1.78
N ILE A 94 -4.13 -9.49 0.79
CA ILE A 94 -4.45 -10.23 -0.43
C ILE A 94 -3.35 -11.25 -0.65
N THR A 95 -3.73 -12.51 -0.74
CA THR A 95 -2.83 -13.61 -1.06
C THR A 95 -2.95 -13.97 -2.53
N VAL A 96 -1.81 -14.05 -3.21
CA VAL A 96 -1.70 -14.38 -4.63
C VAL A 96 -0.84 -15.62 -4.78
N SER A 97 -1.30 -16.58 -5.57
CA SER A 97 -0.57 -17.79 -5.93
C SER A 97 -0.15 -17.74 -7.38
N PHE A 98 1.08 -18.16 -7.66
CA PHE A 98 1.61 -18.31 -9.01
C PHE A 98 2.05 -19.76 -9.27
N ASN A 99 1.55 -20.32 -10.38
CA ASN A 99 1.97 -21.63 -10.86
C ASN A 99 2.88 -21.45 -12.07
N SER A 100 4.13 -21.84 -11.92
CA SER A 100 5.15 -21.67 -12.96
C SER A 100 5.17 -22.76 -14.02
N ALA A 101 4.22 -23.69 -14.01
CA ALA A 101 4.10 -24.75 -15.03
C ALA A 101 4.00 -24.14 -16.44
N GLY A 102 4.86 -24.58 -17.36
CA GLY A 102 4.91 -24.07 -18.73
C GLY A 102 5.47 -22.66 -18.87
N LYS A 103 6.02 -22.07 -17.82
CA LYS A 103 6.63 -20.72 -17.84
C LYS A 103 8.15 -20.84 -17.83
N MET A 104 8.82 -19.88 -18.45
CA MET A 104 10.27 -19.79 -18.55
C MET A 104 10.74 -18.35 -18.49
N GLY A 105 11.89 -18.12 -17.83
CA GLY A 105 12.55 -16.82 -17.76
C GLY A 105 11.84 -15.85 -16.82
N MET A 106 12.13 -14.57 -17.03
CA MET A 106 11.58 -13.49 -16.22
C MET A 106 10.07 -13.34 -16.41
N GLN A 107 9.35 -13.39 -15.31
CA GLN A 107 7.91 -13.16 -15.25
C GLN A 107 7.64 -11.88 -14.47
N ASN A 108 6.76 -11.04 -15.00
CA ASN A 108 6.27 -9.83 -14.34
C ASN A 108 4.75 -9.87 -14.40
N LYS A 109 4.10 -10.03 -13.26
CA LYS A 109 2.67 -10.27 -13.16
C LYS A 109 1.97 -9.18 -12.36
N PRO A 110 1.28 -8.25 -13.00
CA PRO A 110 0.42 -7.31 -12.31
C PRO A 110 -0.86 -7.99 -11.84
N VAL A 111 -1.32 -7.57 -10.67
CA VAL A 111 -2.61 -7.94 -10.08
C VAL A 111 -3.38 -6.66 -9.82
N THR A 112 -4.53 -6.50 -10.43
CA THR A 112 -5.33 -5.28 -10.37
C THR A 112 -6.58 -5.50 -9.52
N LEU A 113 -6.76 -4.64 -8.53
CA LEU A 113 -7.95 -4.64 -7.69
C LEU A 113 -9.02 -3.71 -8.28
N VAL A 114 -10.27 -4.13 -8.21
CA VAL A 114 -11.42 -3.27 -8.47
C VAL A 114 -11.98 -2.83 -7.12
N THR A 115 -11.84 -1.55 -6.82
CA THR A 115 -12.19 -0.99 -5.52
C THR A 115 -12.86 0.38 -5.66
N ASN A 116 -13.39 0.89 -4.56
CA ASN A 116 -13.87 2.26 -4.44
C ASN A 116 -12.77 3.26 -3.99
N ALA A 117 -11.52 2.85 -3.96
CA ALA A 117 -10.42 3.73 -3.56
C ALA A 117 -10.27 4.91 -4.51
N VAL A 118 -9.97 6.08 -3.95
CA VAL A 118 -9.78 7.32 -4.70
C VAL A 118 -8.36 7.53 -5.20
N ASN A 119 -7.43 6.63 -4.83
CA ASN A 119 -6.06 6.62 -5.34
C ASN A 119 -5.88 5.48 -6.36
N PRO A 120 -5.96 5.76 -7.67
CA PRO A 120 -5.93 4.71 -8.71
C PRO A 120 -4.64 3.89 -8.69
N ASP A 121 -3.51 4.49 -8.30
CA ASP A 121 -2.22 3.83 -8.15
C ASP A 121 -2.20 2.78 -7.02
N GLY A 122 -3.13 2.85 -6.07
CA GLY A 122 -3.32 1.86 -5.01
C GLY A 122 -3.96 0.56 -5.47
N ASN A 123 -4.53 0.52 -6.67
CA ASN A 123 -5.27 -0.64 -7.16
C ASN A 123 -4.41 -1.70 -7.86
N THR A 124 -3.11 -1.53 -7.93
CA THR A 124 -2.22 -2.50 -8.60
C THR A 124 -1.06 -2.89 -7.71
N ILE A 125 -0.86 -4.20 -7.60
CA ILE A 125 0.33 -4.83 -7.02
C ILE A 125 0.97 -5.71 -8.08
N THR A 126 2.25 -6.01 -7.91
CA THR A 126 3.02 -6.75 -8.91
C THR A 126 3.95 -7.74 -8.23
N PHE A 127 4.09 -8.92 -8.78
CA PHE A 127 5.18 -9.80 -8.41
C PHE A 127 6.05 -10.13 -9.62
N THR A 128 7.30 -10.45 -9.35
CA THR A 128 8.28 -10.88 -10.34
C THR A 128 8.92 -12.19 -9.90
N THR A 129 9.36 -12.95 -10.85
CA THR A 129 10.14 -14.17 -10.61
C THR A 129 10.91 -14.55 -11.87
N ASN A 130 12.01 -15.25 -11.70
CA ASN A 130 12.75 -15.84 -12.80
C ASN A 130 12.55 -17.38 -12.76
N VAL A 131 11.87 -17.91 -13.76
CA VAL A 131 11.57 -19.33 -13.85
C VAL A 131 12.72 -20.04 -14.58
N LEU A 132 13.43 -20.89 -13.84
CA LEU A 132 14.51 -21.71 -14.37
C LEU A 132 13.97 -22.99 -14.99
N ASP A 133 14.71 -23.54 -15.94
CA ASP A 133 14.37 -24.80 -16.57
C ASP A 133 14.41 -25.94 -15.55
N LYS A 134 13.47 -26.87 -15.71
CA LYS A 134 13.48 -28.10 -14.95
C LYS A 134 14.59 -28.99 -15.50
N LYS A 135 15.64 -29.23 -14.69
CA LYS A 135 16.71 -30.15 -15.08
C LYS A 135 16.11 -31.51 -15.44
N PRO A 136 16.49 -32.11 -16.56
CA PRO A 136 16.10 -33.49 -16.85
C PRO A 136 16.66 -34.39 -15.75
N GLN A 137 15.82 -35.28 -15.23
CA GLN A 137 16.20 -36.32 -14.27
C GLN A 137 16.95 -37.43 -15.01
#